data_9224758956b17d65cec42eb809775550
#
_entry.id   9224758956b17d65cec42eb809775550
#
_cell.length_a   1.000
_cell.length_b   1.000
_cell.length_c   1.000
_cell.angle_alpha   90.00
_cell.angle_beta   90.00
_cell.angle_gamma   90.00
#
_symmetry.space_group_name_H-M   'P 1'
#
loop_
_entity.id
_entity.type
_entity.pdbx_description
1 polymer ?
#
loop_
_entity_poly.entity_id
_entity_poly.type
_entity_poly.pdbx_seq_one_letter_code
_entity_poly.pdbx_strand_id
1 'polypeptide(L)'
;MKTRLILFFSSLLLLGWSAMSCCNSQGDRISDDAKVQTEVILRDYGAEPTVLDIDAYTMSNENFRTALWTGTLLQVTLMSIHVGGEVGLEQHTDTDQFLRIEDGEAKVVMGDSKESLSFVKTAEKDFAIIVPAGKWHNIINTGDKPLKLYSIYAPVEHPHGTVHKTFEEAEEAENQH
;
A
#
# COMPACT_ATOMS: atom_id res chain seq x y z
N MET A 1 -95.21 1.36 -9.64
CA MET A 1 -95.89 1.30 -10.98
C MET A 1 -94.76 1.18 -12.04
N LYS A 2 -94.91 0.10 -12.84
CA LYS A 2 -94.28 -0.18 -14.13
C LYS A 2 -92.78 -0.50 -14.13
N THR A 3 -92.36 -1.71 -13.98
CA THR A 3 -92.07 -2.78 -14.92
C THR A 3 -91.51 -2.34 -16.30
N ARG A 4 -90.32 -2.73 -16.64
CA ARG A 4 -89.97 -3.41 -17.91
C ARG A 4 -88.56 -4.00 -17.91
N LEU A 5 -88.53 -5.22 -18.00
CA LEU A 5 -87.65 -6.28 -18.40
C LEU A 5 -87.35 -6.21 -19.90
N ILE A 6 -86.17 -6.50 -20.37
CA ILE A 6 -85.80 -7.14 -21.67
C ILE A 6 -84.27 -7.48 -21.57
N LEU A 7 -83.82 -8.60 -21.43
CA LEU A 7 -83.45 -9.80 -22.16
C LEU A 7 -82.33 -9.61 -23.26
N PHE A 8 -81.30 -10.35 -23.03
CA PHE A 8 -80.38 -11.07 -23.96
C PHE A 8 -79.58 -10.33 -25.04
N PHE A 9 -78.29 -10.50 -25.05
CA PHE A 9 -77.59 -11.33 -26.07
C PHE A 9 -76.17 -11.66 -25.62
N SER A 10 -75.91 -12.94 -25.67
CA SER A 10 -74.62 -13.65 -25.58
C SER A 10 -73.76 -13.31 -26.77
N SER A 11 -72.51 -13.00 -26.54
CA SER A 11 -71.45 -13.18 -27.54
C SER A 11 -70.12 -13.51 -26.86
N LEU A 12 -69.81 -14.74 -27.00
CA LEU A 12 -68.55 -15.38 -26.66
C LEU A 12 -67.49 -14.94 -27.67
N LEU A 13 -66.50 -14.17 -27.24
CA LEU A 13 -65.31 -13.91 -28.03
C LEU A 13 -64.08 -14.33 -27.23
N LEU A 14 -63.55 -15.46 -27.63
CA LEU A 14 -62.22 -15.94 -27.32
C LEU A 14 -61.22 -14.97 -27.91
N LEU A 15 -60.48 -14.26 -27.07
CA LEU A 15 -59.27 -13.54 -27.48
C LEU A 15 -58.11 -13.99 -26.63
N GLY A 16 -57.15 -14.49 -27.37
CA GLY A 16 -55.97 -15.12 -26.90
C GLY A 16 -55.14 -14.31 -25.90
N TRP A 17 -54.73 -14.96 -24.87
CA TRP A 17 -53.75 -14.47 -23.92
C TRP A 17 -52.34 -14.60 -24.57
N SER A 18 -51.85 -13.53 -25.18
CA SER A 18 -50.44 -13.40 -25.52
C SER A 18 -49.69 -13.24 -24.24
N ALA A 19 -49.04 -14.30 -23.82
CA ALA A 19 -48.03 -14.24 -22.78
C ALA A 19 -46.87 -13.39 -23.30
N MET A 20 -46.83 -12.13 -22.89
CA MET A 20 -45.70 -11.26 -23.09
C MET A 20 -44.65 -11.69 -22.07
N SER A 21 -43.76 -12.57 -22.54
CA SER A 21 -42.56 -12.96 -21.81
C SER A 21 -41.67 -11.71 -21.65
N CYS A 22 -41.78 -11.04 -20.51
CA CYS A 22 -40.77 -10.10 -20.08
C CYS A 22 -39.47 -10.89 -19.89
N CYS A 23 -38.56 -10.77 -20.84
CA CYS A 23 -37.18 -11.08 -20.61
C CYS A 23 -36.67 -10.17 -19.46
N ASN A 24 -36.70 -10.70 -18.29
CA ASN A 24 -35.97 -10.14 -17.16
C ASN A 24 -34.49 -10.40 -17.43
N SER A 25 -33.81 -9.45 -18.09
CA SER A 25 -32.38 -9.44 -18.15
C SER A 25 -31.87 -9.10 -16.74
N GLN A 26 -31.82 -10.15 -15.93
CA GLN A 26 -31.00 -10.14 -14.74
C GLN A 26 -29.55 -9.99 -15.24
N GLY A 27 -29.11 -8.74 -15.35
CA GLY A 27 -27.71 -8.46 -15.49
C GLY A 27 -27.02 -9.06 -14.26
N ASP A 28 -26.30 -10.14 -14.46
CA ASP A 28 -25.34 -10.63 -13.51
C ASP A 28 -24.39 -9.46 -13.20
N ARG A 29 -24.67 -8.78 -12.09
CA ARG A 29 -23.65 -7.99 -11.43
C ARG A 29 -22.65 -8.99 -10.92
N ILE A 30 -21.62 -9.24 -11.72
CA ILE A 30 -20.39 -9.82 -11.21
C ILE A 30 -20.00 -8.87 -10.09
N SER A 31 -20.14 -9.36 -8.85
CA SER A 31 -19.58 -8.67 -7.69
C SER A 31 -18.06 -8.74 -7.86
N ASP A 32 -17.45 -7.64 -8.31
CA ASP A 32 -16.00 -7.46 -8.44
C ASP A 32 -15.27 -7.40 -7.08
N ASP A 33 -15.89 -7.90 -6.02
CA ASP A 33 -15.34 -7.88 -4.66
C ASP A 33 -14.57 -9.15 -4.27
N ALA A 34 -14.23 -10.01 -5.23
CA ALA A 34 -13.18 -10.99 -4.97
C ALA A 34 -11.83 -10.27 -5.08
N LYS A 35 -11.37 -9.65 -3.98
CA LYS A 35 -9.98 -9.23 -3.81
C LYS A 35 -9.15 -10.48 -4.11
N VAL A 36 -8.56 -10.55 -5.30
CA VAL A 36 -7.60 -11.60 -5.64
C VAL A 36 -6.48 -11.45 -4.61
N GLN A 37 -6.43 -12.33 -3.64
CA GLN A 37 -5.31 -12.41 -2.72
C GLN A 37 -4.11 -12.87 -3.54
N THR A 38 -3.39 -11.93 -4.10
CA THR A 38 -2.13 -12.19 -4.77
C THR A 38 -1.16 -12.66 -3.68
N GLU A 39 -0.61 -13.85 -3.83
CA GLU A 39 0.43 -14.36 -2.93
C GLU A 39 1.59 -13.36 -2.89
N VAL A 40 1.98 -12.93 -1.68
CA VAL A 40 3.09 -12.00 -1.50
C VAL A 40 4.40 -12.76 -1.58
N ILE A 41 5.18 -12.48 -2.62
CA ILE A 41 6.53 -13.03 -2.79
C ILE A 41 7.53 -11.89 -2.63
N LEU A 42 8.23 -11.85 -1.50
CA LEU A 42 9.23 -10.83 -1.22
C LEU A 42 10.49 -11.05 -2.06
N ARG A 43 10.68 -10.23 -3.07
CA ARG A 43 11.86 -10.18 -3.94
C ARG A 43 11.97 -8.79 -4.57
N ASP A 44 13.10 -8.46 -5.15
CA ASP A 44 13.26 -7.29 -6.01
C ASP A 44 12.67 -7.56 -7.40
N TYR A 45 11.63 -6.82 -7.77
CA TYR A 45 10.93 -6.92 -9.07
C TYR A 45 11.51 -5.99 -10.15
N GLY A 46 12.51 -5.15 -9.78
CA GLY A 46 13.07 -4.17 -10.72
C GLY A 46 13.91 -4.83 -11.84
N ALA A 47 13.96 -4.20 -13.00
CA ALA A 47 13.33 -2.95 -13.42
C ALA A 47 12.05 -3.18 -14.26
N GLU A 48 11.31 -4.27 -14.02
CA GLU A 48 10.13 -4.62 -14.80
C GLU A 48 8.91 -3.78 -14.40
N PRO A 49 8.01 -3.46 -15.34
CA PRO A 49 6.73 -2.84 -15.01
C PRO A 49 5.96 -3.70 -13.99
N THR A 50 5.59 -3.10 -12.85
CA THR A 50 5.04 -3.85 -11.72
C THR A 50 3.83 -3.12 -11.13
N VAL A 51 2.77 -3.88 -10.80
CA VAL A 51 1.63 -3.43 -9.99
C VAL A 51 1.48 -4.40 -8.83
N LEU A 52 1.50 -3.88 -7.63
CA LEU A 52 1.40 -4.68 -6.40
C LEU A 52 0.64 -3.92 -5.30
N ASP A 53 0.12 -4.66 -4.34
CA ASP A 53 -0.48 -4.10 -3.12
C ASP A 53 0.64 -3.75 -2.13
N ILE A 54 1.09 -2.50 -2.13
CA ILE A 54 2.25 -2.06 -1.34
C ILE A 54 2.03 -2.25 0.17
N ASP A 55 0.81 -2.07 0.66
CA ASP A 55 0.46 -2.33 2.06
C ASP A 55 0.68 -3.81 2.40
N ALA A 56 0.13 -4.73 1.60
CA ALA A 56 0.29 -6.17 1.80
C ALA A 56 1.77 -6.60 1.80
N TYR A 57 2.57 -6.06 0.89
CA TYR A 57 4.02 -6.34 0.82
C TYR A 57 4.77 -5.77 2.02
N THR A 58 4.47 -4.54 2.41
CA THR A 58 5.08 -3.89 3.58
C THR A 58 4.75 -4.62 4.87
N MET A 59 3.48 -4.99 5.05
CA MET A 59 3.03 -5.73 6.24
C MET A 59 3.62 -7.14 6.33
N SER A 60 3.87 -7.77 5.18
CA SER A 60 4.46 -9.13 5.13
C SER A 60 5.98 -9.14 5.31
N ASN A 61 6.65 -8.01 5.21
CA ASN A 61 8.09 -7.94 5.38
C ASN A 61 8.49 -8.01 6.85
N GLU A 62 9.32 -9.00 7.22
CA GLU A 62 9.88 -9.18 8.55
C GLU A 62 11.36 -8.79 8.64
N ASN A 63 12.02 -8.52 7.50
CA ASN A 63 13.40 -8.10 7.47
C ASN A 63 13.53 -6.62 7.82
N PHE A 64 14.67 -6.25 8.37
CA PHE A 64 15.01 -4.85 8.61
C PHE A 64 14.90 -4.04 7.30
N ARG A 65 15.50 -4.52 6.20
CA ARG A 65 15.41 -3.91 4.86
C ARG A 65 15.28 -4.98 3.79
N THR A 66 14.35 -4.78 2.85
CA THR A 66 14.19 -5.62 1.66
C THR A 66 13.96 -4.73 0.44
N ALA A 67 14.85 -4.80 -0.56
CA ALA A 67 14.59 -4.16 -1.85
C ALA A 67 13.40 -4.84 -2.54
N LEU A 68 12.38 -4.06 -2.88
CA LEU A 68 11.16 -4.55 -3.52
C LEU A 68 11.18 -4.29 -5.03
N TRP A 69 11.69 -3.12 -5.42
CA TRP A 69 11.79 -2.73 -6.83
C TRP A 69 12.95 -1.76 -7.02
N THR A 70 13.88 -2.11 -7.90
CA THR A 70 15.06 -1.29 -8.20
C THR A 70 15.11 -0.96 -9.69
N GLY A 71 14.89 0.29 -10.02
CA GLY A 71 14.98 0.84 -11.37
C GLY A 71 16.29 1.55 -11.64
N THR A 72 16.29 2.45 -12.62
CA THR A 72 17.47 3.27 -12.95
C THR A 72 17.58 4.50 -12.06
N LEU A 73 16.44 5.13 -11.72
CA LEU A 73 16.39 6.43 -11.02
C LEU A 73 15.53 6.37 -9.76
N LEU A 74 14.97 5.22 -9.41
CA LEU A 74 14.10 5.07 -8.28
C LEU A 74 14.24 3.66 -7.72
N GLN A 75 14.20 3.57 -6.40
CA GLN A 75 14.18 2.28 -5.70
C GLN A 75 13.10 2.31 -4.63
N VAL A 76 12.40 1.19 -4.47
CA VAL A 76 11.44 0.95 -3.38
C VAL A 76 12.00 -0.12 -2.47
N THR A 77 12.06 0.17 -1.18
CA THR A 77 12.44 -0.79 -0.14
C THR A 77 11.35 -0.90 0.92
N LEU A 78 11.27 -2.06 1.56
CA LEU A 78 10.40 -2.34 2.69
C LEU A 78 11.25 -2.44 3.95
N MET A 79 10.73 -1.96 5.08
CA MET A 79 11.41 -2.07 6.36
C MET A 79 10.49 -2.55 7.47
N SER A 80 11.06 -3.34 8.38
CA SER A 80 10.44 -3.75 9.64
C SER A 80 11.43 -3.44 10.77
N ILE A 81 11.09 -2.44 11.58
CA ILE A 81 11.97 -1.96 12.65
C ILE A 81 11.36 -2.39 13.98
N HIS A 82 12.10 -3.19 14.76
CA HIS A 82 11.61 -3.71 16.04
C HIS A 82 11.33 -2.58 17.04
N VAL A 83 10.61 -2.89 18.10
CA VAL A 83 10.30 -1.93 19.20
C VAL A 83 11.59 -1.37 19.78
N GLY A 84 11.69 -0.05 19.86
CA GLY A 84 12.88 0.65 20.33
C GLY A 84 14.05 0.66 19.35
N GLY A 85 13.90 0.03 18.17
CA GLY A 85 14.88 0.08 17.08
C GLY A 85 14.78 1.38 16.27
N GLU A 86 15.68 1.53 15.33
CA GLU A 86 15.80 2.75 14.50
C GLU A 86 16.34 2.41 13.10
N VAL A 87 16.19 3.34 12.18
CA VAL A 87 16.86 3.27 10.86
C VAL A 87 18.37 3.42 10.99
N GLY A 88 18.82 4.21 11.96
CA GLY A 88 20.19 4.67 12.15
C GLY A 88 20.30 6.15 11.75
N LEU A 89 21.26 6.86 12.34
CA LEU A 89 21.50 8.25 11.99
C LEU A 89 22.33 8.32 10.69
N GLU A 90 21.67 8.62 9.58
CA GLU A 90 22.24 8.58 8.24
C GLU A 90 22.06 9.90 7.48
N GLN A 91 22.79 10.05 6.37
CA GLN A 91 22.68 11.16 5.44
C GLN A 91 22.90 10.65 4.01
N HIS A 92 21.96 10.89 3.11
CA HIS A 92 22.12 10.67 1.68
C HIS A 92 22.45 12.02 1.02
N THR A 93 23.66 12.16 0.44
CA THR A 93 24.16 13.45 -0.04
C THR A 93 23.46 13.93 -1.30
N ASP A 94 22.97 13.02 -2.13
CA ASP A 94 22.42 13.27 -3.47
C ASP A 94 21.10 12.51 -3.75
N THR A 95 20.53 11.90 -2.70
CA THR A 95 19.30 11.12 -2.79
C THR A 95 18.20 11.77 -1.95
N ASP A 96 17.08 12.15 -2.58
CA ASP A 96 15.85 12.43 -1.86
C ASP A 96 15.18 11.12 -1.46
N GLN A 97 14.61 11.10 -0.24
CA GLN A 97 13.95 9.93 0.29
C GLN A 97 12.52 10.25 0.72
N PHE A 98 11.59 9.41 0.28
CA PHE A 98 10.21 9.41 0.74
C PHE A 98 9.97 8.13 1.53
N LEU A 99 9.41 8.24 2.75
CA LEU A 99 8.98 7.08 3.51
C LEU A 99 7.49 7.21 3.84
N ARG A 100 6.80 6.08 3.91
CA ARG A 100 5.42 6.03 4.41
C ARG A 100 5.28 4.92 5.43
N ILE A 101 4.66 5.28 6.56
CA ILE A 101 4.37 4.32 7.64
C ILE A 101 3.06 3.61 7.32
N GLU A 102 3.09 2.28 7.25
CA GLU A 102 1.91 1.44 7.08
C GLU A 102 1.38 0.91 8.42
N ASP A 103 2.27 0.76 9.42
CA ASP A 103 1.86 0.39 10.78
C ASP A 103 2.92 0.80 11.81
N GLY A 104 2.49 1.14 13.03
CA GLY A 104 3.34 1.57 14.13
C GLY A 104 3.42 3.08 14.30
N GLU A 105 4.35 3.50 15.17
CA GLU A 105 4.59 4.90 15.53
C GLU A 105 6.10 5.17 15.58
N ALA A 106 6.51 6.33 15.09
CA ALA A 106 7.90 6.72 15.02
C ALA A 106 8.14 8.15 15.51
N LYS A 107 9.30 8.35 16.11
CA LYS A 107 9.93 9.66 16.25
C LYS A 107 10.86 9.89 15.06
N VAL A 108 10.64 10.99 14.35
CA VAL A 108 11.45 11.43 13.21
C VAL A 108 12.31 12.61 13.65
N VAL A 109 13.61 12.53 13.40
CA VAL A 109 14.55 13.62 13.67
C VAL A 109 15.33 13.94 12.41
N MET A 110 15.52 15.23 12.10
CA MET A 110 16.31 15.68 10.94
C MET A 110 17.06 16.98 11.27
N GLY A 111 18.16 17.21 10.56
CA GLY A 111 18.94 18.43 10.70
C GLY A 111 20.03 18.60 9.66
N ASP A 112 20.77 19.70 9.78
CA ASP A 112 21.86 20.03 8.86
C ASP A 112 23.19 19.39 9.26
N SER A 113 23.31 18.93 10.50
CA SER A 113 24.47 18.18 11.01
C SER A 113 24.05 17.13 12.04
N LYS A 114 24.93 16.17 12.30
CA LYS A 114 24.72 15.13 13.33
C LYS A 114 24.43 15.73 14.72
N GLU A 115 25.05 16.86 15.02
CA GLU A 115 24.96 17.55 16.31
C GLU A 115 23.73 18.45 16.42
N SER A 116 23.05 18.72 15.29
CA SER A 116 21.93 19.69 15.22
C SER A 116 20.74 19.11 14.48
N LEU A 117 20.01 18.20 15.12
CA LEU A 117 18.77 17.58 14.62
C LEU A 117 17.55 18.34 15.15
N SER A 118 17.35 19.56 14.67
CA SER A 118 16.35 20.50 15.21
C SER A 118 14.91 20.20 14.75
N PHE A 119 14.71 19.48 13.64
CA PHE A 119 13.41 19.01 13.21
C PHE A 119 13.07 17.73 13.98
N VAL A 120 12.05 17.80 14.83
CA VAL A 120 11.58 16.64 15.61
C VAL A 120 10.07 16.54 15.46
N LYS A 121 9.59 15.40 14.98
CA LYS A 121 8.16 15.10 14.79
C LYS A 121 7.87 13.67 15.19
N THR A 122 6.60 13.39 15.54
CA THR A 122 6.05 12.05 15.57
C THR A 122 5.32 11.77 14.27
N ALA A 123 5.35 10.52 13.84
CA ALA A 123 4.64 10.04 12.67
C ALA A 123 4.05 8.65 12.98
N GLU A 124 2.89 8.39 12.45
CA GLU A 124 2.14 7.15 12.66
C GLU A 124 1.60 6.62 11.33
N LYS A 125 0.82 5.55 11.37
CA LYS A 125 0.20 4.98 10.17
C LYS A 125 -0.37 6.05 9.25
N ASP A 126 -0.16 5.90 7.93
CA ASP A 126 -0.57 6.79 6.84
C ASP A 126 0.23 8.11 6.74
N PHE A 127 1.21 8.34 7.61
CA PHE A 127 2.06 9.53 7.52
C PHE A 127 3.17 9.33 6.49
N ALA A 128 3.40 10.38 5.71
CA ALA A 128 4.55 10.50 4.83
C ALA A 128 5.68 11.27 5.51
N ILE A 129 6.90 10.77 5.38
CA ILE A 129 8.13 11.42 5.83
C ILE A 129 8.94 11.72 4.57
N ILE A 130 9.35 12.98 4.40
CA ILE A 130 10.13 13.41 3.23
C ILE A 130 11.46 13.93 3.72
N VAL A 131 12.53 13.30 3.26
CA VAL A 131 13.91 13.62 3.61
C VAL A 131 14.59 14.20 2.37
N PRO A 132 14.89 15.50 2.35
CA PRO A 132 15.68 16.09 1.27
C PRO A 132 17.13 15.61 1.29
N ALA A 133 17.72 15.47 0.12
CA ALA A 133 19.14 15.19 -0.02
C ALA A 133 20.01 16.10 0.87
N GLY A 134 21.04 15.54 1.48
CA GLY A 134 21.95 16.24 2.36
C GLY A 134 21.44 16.47 3.79
N LYS A 135 20.27 16.00 4.17
CA LYS A 135 19.79 16.08 5.56
C LYS A 135 20.21 14.87 6.37
N TRP A 136 20.83 15.11 7.51
CA TRP A 136 20.97 14.11 8.55
C TRP A 136 19.59 13.75 9.09
N HIS A 137 19.29 12.47 9.20
CA HIS A 137 17.98 12.03 9.66
C HIS A 137 18.03 10.66 10.35
N ASN A 138 17.01 10.42 11.18
CA ASN A 138 16.77 9.13 11.78
C ASN A 138 15.27 8.93 12.02
N ILE A 139 14.81 7.70 11.91
CA ILE A 139 13.45 7.28 12.23
C ILE A 139 13.53 6.21 13.30
N ILE A 140 12.98 6.49 14.47
CA ILE A 140 13.07 5.68 15.68
C ILE A 140 11.70 5.12 16.01
N ASN A 141 11.57 3.81 16.11
CA ASN A 141 10.32 3.18 16.54
C ASN A 141 10.05 3.49 18.02
N THR A 142 9.03 4.27 18.29
CA THR A 142 8.59 4.65 19.65
C THR A 142 7.31 3.94 20.08
N GLY A 143 6.73 3.12 19.20
CA GLY A 143 5.53 2.33 19.48
C GLY A 143 5.82 1.05 20.26
N ASP A 144 4.77 0.27 20.46
CA ASP A 144 4.77 -1.00 21.21
C ASP A 144 4.78 -2.25 20.30
N LYS A 145 4.92 -2.05 19.01
CA LYS A 145 4.96 -3.08 17.96
C LYS A 145 6.00 -2.74 16.88
N PRO A 146 6.36 -3.68 15.98
CA PRO A 146 7.25 -3.37 14.89
C PRO A 146 6.71 -2.22 14.03
N LEU A 147 7.58 -1.29 13.68
CA LEU A 147 7.28 -0.21 12.75
C LEU A 147 7.42 -0.76 11.33
N LYS A 148 6.32 -0.76 10.58
CA LYS A 148 6.27 -1.21 9.18
C LYS A 148 6.19 0.01 8.28
N LEU A 149 7.15 0.13 7.37
CA LEU A 149 7.18 1.23 6.41
C LEU A 149 7.77 0.78 5.08
N TYR A 150 7.49 1.54 4.04
CA TYR A 150 8.26 1.47 2.81
C TYR A 150 8.98 2.79 2.55
N SER A 151 10.12 2.69 1.87
CA SER A 151 10.92 3.84 1.48
C SER A 151 11.09 3.89 -0.04
N ILE A 152 11.12 5.08 -0.59
CA ILE A 152 11.42 5.36 -2.00
C ILE A 152 12.63 6.27 -2.03
N TYR A 153 13.68 5.82 -2.71
CA TYR A 153 14.91 6.57 -2.94
C TYR A 153 14.97 7.07 -4.38
N ALA A 154 15.39 8.29 -4.58
CA ALA A 154 15.60 8.89 -5.89
C ALA A 154 16.88 9.79 -5.86
N PRO A 155 17.97 9.32 -6.49
CA PRO A 155 18.19 8.07 -7.21
C PRO A 155 18.25 6.82 -6.32
N VAL A 156 18.61 5.67 -6.92
CA VAL A 156 18.80 4.37 -6.27
C VAL A 156 19.90 4.44 -5.21
N GLU A 157 19.63 3.92 -4.02
CA GLU A 157 20.55 3.97 -2.87
C GLU A 157 21.25 2.64 -2.59
N HIS A 158 20.54 1.53 -2.72
CA HIS A 158 21.07 0.21 -2.38
C HIS A 158 21.20 -0.68 -3.62
N PRO A 159 22.13 -1.67 -3.61
CA PRO A 159 22.22 -2.66 -4.68
C PRO A 159 20.90 -3.37 -4.96
N HIS A 160 20.68 -3.77 -6.21
CA HIS A 160 19.54 -4.61 -6.60
C HIS A 160 19.48 -5.88 -5.76
N GLY A 161 18.29 -6.22 -5.25
CA GLY A 161 18.06 -7.43 -4.49
C GLY A 161 18.58 -7.38 -3.03
N THR A 162 18.93 -6.20 -2.51
CA THR A 162 19.37 -6.05 -1.11
C THR A 162 18.33 -6.61 -0.14
N VAL A 163 18.79 -7.47 0.77
CA VAL A 163 18.03 -7.98 1.91
C VAL A 163 18.93 -7.95 3.14
N HIS A 164 18.56 -7.17 4.14
CA HIS A 164 19.19 -7.18 5.46
C HIS A 164 18.14 -7.65 6.48
N LYS A 165 18.43 -8.74 7.18
CA LYS A 165 17.47 -9.29 8.16
C LYS A 165 17.43 -8.44 9.43
N THR A 166 18.57 -7.87 9.81
CA THR A 166 18.71 -7.07 11.03
C THR A 166 19.36 -5.72 10.72
N PHE A 167 19.29 -4.83 11.70
CA PHE A 167 19.97 -3.53 11.66
C PHE A 167 21.49 -3.69 11.53
N GLU A 168 22.05 -4.63 12.28
CA GLU A 168 23.51 -4.91 12.29
C GLU A 168 24.01 -5.36 10.92
N GLU A 169 23.23 -6.23 10.21
CA GLU A 169 23.57 -6.62 8.84
C GLU A 169 23.60 -5.42 7.88
N ALA A 170 22.69 -4.44 8.06
CA ALA A 170 22.67 -3.24 7.26
C ALA A 170 23.87 -2.34 7.56
N GLU A 171 24.20 -2.10 8.82
CA GLU A 171 25.36 -1.33 9.26
C GLU A 171 26.67 -1.93 8.77
N GLU A 172 26.81 -3.26 8.83
CA GLU A 172 27.99 -3.96 8.31
C GLU A 172 28.16 -3.79 6.82
N ALA A 173 27.05 -3.79 6.04
CA ALA A 173 27.07 -3.60 4.61
C ALA A 173 27.47 -2.15 4.22
N GLU A 174 26.95 -1.16 4.92
CA GLU A 174 27.26 0.27 4.70
C GLU A 174 28.71 0.60 5.04
N ASN A 175 29.30 -0.04 6.07
CA ASN A 175 30.69 0.17 6.45
C ASN A 175 31.72 -0.48 5.48
N GLN A 176 31.28 -1.26 4.51
CA GLN A 176 32.12 -1.92 3.51
C GLN A 176 32.23 -1.14 2.19
N HIS A 177 31.52 -0.05 2.05
CA HIS A 177 31.49 0.85 0.88
C HIS A 177 32.02 2.23 1.23
#